data_3253a973cd77bf63c96dca8938c94a92
#
_entry.id   3253a973cd77bf63c96dca8938c94a92
#
_cell.length_a   1.000
_cell.length_b   1.000
_cell.length_c   1.000
_cell.angle_alpha   90.00
_cell.angle_beta   90.00
_cell.angle_gamma   90.00
#
_symmetry.space_group_name_H-M   'P 1'
#
loop_
_entity.id
_entity.type
_entity.pdbx_description
1 polymer ?
#
loop_
_entity_poly.entity_id
_entity_poly.type
_entity_poly.pdbx_seq_one_letter_code
_entity_poly.pdbx_strand_id
1 'polypeptide(L)'
;MTGRKFCRIWTIVYSIVLTAFTAWILSDTFIIPDDVVEMPEQAEETGVDNTQAGAVVTDTSYKDDNISITITTKRYKDTNVYIADVVLSDASYLKAGLAQNKFGRNIKATTSDTAEQCNAILAVNGDYYGYRDYGYVMRNGYLYRTVRGYEKINEDLVIYDDGDFEIANESAVTAEEIEAKGAVQIFSFGPGLVNNGVKTVDEDYEVTQSMLSNPRCAIGMIEPLHYVFVVSDGRTDESKGLGLSDLAQVMLDAGCTVAYNLDGGGSATMWFMGKVINYPTTGGEYHERRVSDIVYIGE
;
A
#
# COMPACT_ATOMS: atom_id res chain seq x y z
N MET A 1 -11.50 61.02 -6.11
CA MET A 1 -11.94 59.64 -6.48
C MET A 1 -13.05 59.24 -5.53
N THR A 2 -14.24 58.95 -6.00
CA THR A 2 -15.39 58.65 -5.17
C THR A 2 -15.17 57.34 -4.42
N GLY A 3 -15.52 57.25 -3.14
CA GLY A 3 -15.29 56.08 -2.25
C GLY A 3 -15.71 54.74 -2.85
N ARG A 4 -16.73 54.70 -3.72
CA ARG A 4 -17.16 53.51 -4.45
C ARG A 4 -16.10 52.93 -5.42
N LYS A 5 -15.29 53.78 -6.06
CA LYS A 5 -14.18 53.28 -6.96
C LYS A 5 -13.05 52.70 -6.13
N PHE A 6 -12.74 53.33 -5.00
CA PHE A 6 -11.73 52.82 -4.07
C PHE A 6 -12.13 51.45 -3.50
N CYS A 7 -13.35 51.29 -2.99
CA CYS A 7 -13.83 49.98 -2.51
C CYS A 7 -13.78 48.90 -3.60
N ARG A 8 -14.17 49.18 -4.86
CA ARG A 8 -14.11 48.21 -5.94
C ARG A 8 -12.68 47.73 -6.24
N ILE A 9 -11.70 48.66 -6.24
CA ILE A 9 -10.29 48.33 -6.46
C ILE A 9 -9.81 47.39 -5.34
N TRP A 10 -10.08 47.72 -4.09
CA TRP A 10 -9.69 46.87 -2.96
C TRP A 10 -10.38 45.51 -2.96
N THR A 11 -11.64 45.42 -3.35
CA THR A 11 -12.33 44.15 -3.51
C THR A 11 -11.63 43.27 -4.58
N ILE A 12 -11.27 43.85 -5.71
CA ILE A 12 -10.56 43.11 -6.79
C ILE A 12 -9.19 42.65 -6.30
N VAL A 13 -8.41 43.53 -5.68
CA VAL A 13 -7.07 43.17 -5.14
C VAL A 13 -7.18 42.09 -4.10
N TYR A 14 -8.11 42.19 -3.16
CA TYR A 14 -8.34 41.15 -2.15
C TYR A 14 -8.74 39.81 -2.76
N SER A 15 -9.65 39.82 -3.75
CA SER A 15 -10.05 38.60 -4.43
C SER A 15 -8.88 37.94 -5.19
N ILE A 16 -8.02 38.72 -5.84
CA ILE A 16 -6.83 38.20 -6.54
C ILE A 16 -5.86 37.58 -5.51
N VAL A 17 -5.58 38.27 -4.43
CA VAL A 17 -4.67 37.78 -3.37
C VAL A 17 -5.21 36.50 -2.74
N LEU A 18 -6.51 36.46 -2.42
CA LEU A 18 -7.14 35.28 -1.84
C LEU A 18 -7.10 34.08 -2.81
N THR A 19 -7.42 34.31 -4.08
CA THR A 19 -7.37 33.24 -5.11
C THR A 19 -5.95 32.72 -5.29
N ALA A 20 -4.96 33.61 -5.39
CA ALA A 20 -3.55 33.23 -5.53
C ALA A 20 -3.04 32.46 -4.29
N PHE A 21 -3.40 32.91 -3.09
CA PHE A 21 -3.05 32.24 -1.84
C PHE A 21 -3.70 30.84 -1.74
N THR A 22 -4.99 30.73 -2.11
CA THR A 22 -5.68 29.45 -2.13
C THR A 22 -5.06 28.49 -3.15
N ALA A 23 -4.75 28.98 -4.35
CA ALA A 23 -4.09 28.18 -5.38
C ALA A 23 -2.70 27.72 -4.95
N TRP A 24 -1.95 28.60 -4.28
CA TRP A 24 -0.63 28.25 -3.73
C TRP A 24 -0.74 27.16 -2.64
N ILE A 25 -1.65 27.33 -1.65
CA ILE A 25 -1.86 26.32 -0.61
C ILE A 25 -2.27 24.97 -1.20
N LEU A 26 -3.22 24.98 -2.15
CA LEU A 26 -3.65 23.73 -2.80
C LEU A 26 -2.51 23.06 -3.57
N SER A 27 -1.69 23.85 -4.24
CA SER A 27 -0.51 23.34 -4.96
C SER A 27 0.53 22.76 -4.00
N ASP A 28 0.86 23.48 -2.93
CA ASP A 28 1.80 23.07 -1.90
C ASP A 28 1.33 21.78 -1.21
N THR A 29 0.05 21.72 -0.83
CA THR A 29 -0.51 20.57 -0.10
C THR A 29 -0.64 19.31 -0.95
N PHE A 30 -0.99 19.43 -2.25
CA PHE A 30 -1.42 18.28 -3.05
C PHE A 30 -0.56 17.98 -4.29
N ILE A 31 0.32 18.88 -4.68
CA ILE A 31 1.05 18.77 -5.96
C ILE A 31 2.55 18.85 -5.76
N ILE A 32 3.03 19.79 -4.95
CA ILE A 32 4.47 20.01 -4.76
C ILE A 32 5.02 18.91 -3.85
N PRO A 33 6.05 18.16 -4.27
CA PRO A 33 6.73 17.21 -3.40
C PRO A 33 7.38 17.93 -2.22
N ASP A 34 7.29 17.33 -1.05
CA ASP A 34 7.87 17.83 0.20
C ASP A 34 8.53 16.69 0.97
N ASP A 35 9.52 17.00 1.83
CA ASP A 35 10.28 16.04 2.63
C ASP A 35 10.94 14.92 1.78
N VAL A 36 11.49 15.29 0.62
CA VAL A 36 12.03 14.34 -0.35
C VAL A 36 13.34 13.73 0.14
N VAL A 37 13.35 12.41 0.34
CA VAL A 37 14.54 11.61 0.64
C VAL A 37 14.70 10.57 -0.48
N GLU A 38 15.87 10.52 -1.11
CA GLU A 38 16.19 9.45 -2.07
C GLU A 38 16.41 8.14 -1.31
N MET A 39 15.91 7.03 -1.87
CA MET A 39 16.24 5.72 -1.30
C MET A 39 17.76 5.54 -1.32
N PRO A 40 18.34 4.96 -0.27
CA PRO A 40 19.72 4.50 -0.33
C PRO A 40 19.88 3.60 -1.58
N GLU A 41 20.92 3.83 -2.38
CA GLU A 41 21.21 2.95 -3.51
C GLU A 41 21.35 1.51 -2.97
N GLN A 42 20.32 0.69 -3.21
CA GLN A 42 20.51 -0.75 -3.19
C GLN A 42 21.40 -1.02 -4.37
N ALA A 43 22.49 -1.76 -4.16
CA ALA A 43 23.48 -2.04 -5.18
C ALA A 43 22.78 -2.34 -6.51
N GLU A 44 22.99 -1.48 -7.53
CA GLU A 44 22.40 -1.63 -8.84
C GLU A 44 22.79 -3.01 -9.37
N GLU A 45 21.94 -3.99 -9.23
CA GLU A 45 21.98 -5.14 -10.11
C GLU A 45 21.37 -4.70 -11.44
N THR A 46 22.29 -4.31 -12.32
CA THR A 46 22.01 -3.88 -13.69
C THR A 46 21.08 -4.88 -14.37
N GLY A 47 19.85 -4.44 -14.65
CA GLY A 47 18.90 -4.95 -15.64
C GLY A 47 19.01 -6.43 -16.01
N VAL A 48 18.84 -7.32 -15.06
CA VAL A 48 18.68 -8.73 -15.32
C VAL A 48 17.19 -8.98 -15.59
N ASP A 49 16.91 -9.59 -16.74
CA ASP A 49 15.60 -10.18 -17.03
C ASP A 49 15.20 -11.03 -15.80
N ASN A 50 14.11 -10.63 -15.10
CA ASN A 50 13.66 -11.24 -13.83
C ASN A 50 13.26 -12.71 -13.91
N THR A 51 13.50 -13.36 -15.02
CA THR A 51 13.44 -14.80 -15.15
C THR A 51 14.81 -15.38 -14.89
N GLN A 52 15.06 -15.86 -13.66
CA GLN A 52 16.22 -16.73 -13.44
C GLN A 52 16.22 -17.83 -14.50
N ALA A 53 17.41 -18.16 -15.01
CA ALA A 53 17.58 -19.26 -15.97
C ALA A 53 17.03 -20.55 -15.36
N GLY A 54 15.81 -20.94 -15.76
CA GLY A 54 15.12 -22.12 -15.21
C GLY A 54 13.76 -21.83 -14.55
N ALA A 55 13.37 -20.57 -14.38
CA ALA A 55 12.05 -20.23 -13.84
C ALA A 55 10.92 -20.71 -14.76
N VAL A 56 9.87 -21.27 -14.15
CA VAL A 56 8.64 -21.66 -14.83
C VAL A 56 7.58 -20.60 -14.60
N VAL A 57 7.18 -19.91 -15.67
CA VAL A 57 6.23 -18.81 -15.63
C VAL A 57 4.98 -19.14 -16.42
N THR A 58 3.80 -18.86 -15.84
CA THR A 58 2.50 -18.93 -16.51
C THR A 58 1.77 -17.62 -16.31
N ASP A 59 0.55 -17.47 -16.82
CA ASP A 59 -0.26 -16.26 -16.58
C ASP A 59 -0.65 -16.08 -15.10
N THR A 60 -0.56 -17.12 -14.27
CA THR A 60 -1.00 -17.11 -12.86
C THR A 60 0.00 -17.75 -11.89
N SER A 61 1.18 -18.08 -12.34
CA SER A 61 2.19 -18.65 -11.45
C SER A 61 3.61 -18.33 -11.89
N TYR A 62 4.49 -18.22 -10.92
CA TYR A 62 5.94 -18.12 -11.06
C TYR A 62 6.59 -19.14 -10.12
N LYS A 63 7.61 -19.84 -10.59
CA LYS A 63 8.38 -20.73 -9.74
C LYS A 63 9.82 -20.85 -10.22
N ASP A 64 10.74 -20.60 -9.32
CA ASP A 64 12.16 -20.93 -9.41
C ASP A 64 12.63 -21.67 -8.15
N ASP A 65 13.92 -21.68 -7.87
CA ASP A 65 14.51 -22.35 -6.69
C ASP A 65 14.20 -21.59 -5.37
N ASN A 66 13.93 -20.28 -5.44
CA ASN A 66 13.80 -19.38 -4.29
C ASN A 66 12.38 -18.85 -4.09
N ILE A 67 11.62 -18.68 -5.15
CA ILE A 67 10.33 -18.02 -5.15
C ILE A 67 9.27 -18.92 -5.79
N SER A 68 8.17 -19.14 -5.10
CA SER A 68 6.99 -19.82 -5.64
C SER A 68 5.77 -18.94 -5.44
N ILE A 69 5.10 -18.55 -6.53
CA ILE A 69 3.90 -17.72 -6.52
C ILE A 69 2.79 -18.44 -7.28
N THR A 70 1.60 -18.52 -6.70
CA THR A 70 0.40 -19.02 -7.37
C THR A 70 -0.76 -18.05 -7.15
N ILE A 71 -1.32 -17.50 -8.23
CA ILE A 71 -2.45 -16.58 -8.18
C ILE A 71 -3.73 -17.32 -8.50
N THR A 72 -4.72 -17.21 -7.63
CA THR A 72 -6.07 -17.75 -7.83
C THR A 72 -7.09 -16.62 -7.79
N THR A 73 -8.08 -16.68 -8.68
CA THR A 73 -9.23 -15.78 -8.65
C THR A 73 -10.42 -16.53 -8.07
N LYS A 74 -11.00 -15.97 -7.02
CA LYS A 74 -12.22 -16.51 -6.38
C LYS A 74 -13.34 -15.50 -6.41
N ARG A 75 -14.57 -15.99 -6.46
CA ARG A 75 -15.76 -15.18 -6.24
C ARG A 75 -16.11 -15.22 -4.76
N TYR A 76 -16.07 -14.08 -4.07
CA TYR A 76 -16.51 -13.95 -2.70
C TYR A 76 -17.70 -12.98 -2.66
N LYS A 77 -18.88 -13.45 -2.26
CA LYS A 77 -20.15 -12.72 -2.44
C LYS A 77 -20.24 -12.21 -3.90
N ASP A 78 -20.51 -10.94 -4.11
CA ASP A 78 -20.63 -10.34 -5.45
C ASP A 78 -19.33 -9.66 -5.92
N THR A 79 -18.15 -10.23 -5.59
CA THR A 79 -16.87 -9.59 -5.83
C THR A 79 -15.81 -10.59 -6.28
N ASN A 80 -15.02 -10.22 -7.30
CA ASN A 80 -13.82 -10.96 -7.67
C ASN A 80 -12.70 -10.64 -6.68
N VAL A 81 -12.03 -11.68 -6.20
CA VAL A 81 -10.91 -11.59 -5.25
C VAL A 81 -9.74 -12.36 -5.83
N TYR A 82 -8.63 -11.68 -5.96
CA TYR A 82 -7.36 -12.22 -6.44
C TYR A 82 -6.48 -12.51 -5.23
N ILE A 83 -6.03 -13.76 -5.14
CA ILE A 83 -5.27 -14.27 -4.01
C ILE A 83 -3.97 -14.82 -4.56
N ALA A 84 -2.85 -14.21 -4.21
CA ALA A 84 -1.52 -14.72 -4.50
C ALA A 84 -0.97 -15.41 -3.25
N ASP A 85 -0.72 -16.70 -3.38
CA ASP A 85 -0.02 -17.54 -2.42
C ASP A 85 1.47 -17.50 -2.76
N VAL A 86 2.33 -17.12 -1.80
CA VAL A 86 3.73 -16.79 -2.01
C VAL A 86 4.59 -17.52 -0.99
N VAL A 87 5.48 -18.38 -1.47
CA VAL A 87 6.47 -19.08 -0.65
C VAL A 87 7.87 -18.65 -1.08
N LEU A 88 8.67 -18.21 -0.13
CA LEU A 88 10.02 -17.72 -0.34
C LEU A 88 11.05 -18.59 0.38
N SER A 89 12.28 -18.64 -0.14
CA SER A 89 13.41 -19.27 0.57
C SER A 89 14.10 -18.32 1.54
N ASP A 90 13.91 -17.01 1.38
CA ASP A 90 14.53 -15.96 2.20
C ASP A 90 13.62 -14.74 2.27
N ALA A 91 13.59 -14.08 3.43
CA ALA A 91 12.74 -12.90 3.68
C ALA A 91 13.15 -11.68 2.83
N SER A 92 14.39 -11.61 2.37
CA SER A 92 14.90 -10.51 1.54
C SER A 92 14.22 -10.37 0.18
N TYR A 93 13.50 -11.39 -0.28
CA TYR A 93 12.68 -11.32 -1.49
C TYR A 93 11.36 -10.56 -1.30
N LEU A 94 10.92 -10.32 -0.04
CA LEU A 94 9.77 -9.48 0.28
C LEU A 94 10.23 -8.05 0.55
N LYS A 95 9.98 -7.18 -0.40
CA LYS A 95 10.54 -5.81 -0.45
C LYS A 95 9.44 -4.75 -0.53
N ALA A 96 9.83 -3.51 -0.31
CA ALA A 96 9.01 -2.34 -0.60
C ALA A 96 9.67 -1.45 -1.66
N GLY A 97 8.88 -0.95 -2.61
CA GLY A 97 9.34 -0.01 -3.64
C GLY A 97 8.70 1.36 -3.45
N LEU A 98 9.50 2.42 -3.47
CA LEU A 98 8.99 3.79 -3.44
C LEU A 98 8.79 4.32 -4.86
N ALA A 99 7.70 5.05 -5.07
CA ALA A 99 7.46 5.76 -6.33
C ALA A 99 8.66 6.65 -6.68
N GLN A 100 9.19 6.52 -7.89
CA GLN A 100 10.35 7.29 -8.38
C GLN A 100 11.63 7.09 -7.54
N ASN A 101 11.76 5.99 -6.78
CA ASN A 101 12.86 5.73 -5.84
C ASN A 101 13.02 6.82 -4.76
N LYS A 102 11.93 7.49 -4.36
CA LYS A 102 11.97 8.62 -3.43
C LYS A 102 10.90 8.50 -2.37
N PHE A 103 11.29 8.70 -1.11
CA PHE A 103 10.36 8.97 -0.03
C PHE A 103 10.00 10.45 -0.04
N GLY A 104 8.74 10.80 0.23
CA GLY A 104 8.27 12.17 0.38
C GLY A 104 6.78 12.31 0.12
N ARG A 105 6.26 13.50 0.45
CA ARG A 105 4.85 13.82 0.17
C ARG A 105 4.64 14.13 -1.31
N ASN A 106 3.47 13.78 -1.81
CA ASN A 106 3.05 14.00 -3.21
C ASN A 106 3.94 13.32 -4.29
N ILE A 107 4.88 12.48 -3.91
CA ILE A 107 5.62 11.62 -4.84
C ILE A 107 4.80 10.36 -5.07
N LYS A 108 4.43 10.10 -6.31
CA LYS A 108 3.51 9.02 -6.66
C LYS A 108 3.68 8.53 -8.09
N ALA A 109 3.55 7.24 -8.28
CA ALA A 109 3.49 6.54 -9.56
C ALA A 109 2.38 5.48 -9.52
N THR A 110 2.03 4.85 -10.62
CA THR A 110 1.14 3.69 -10.57
C THR A 110 1.84 2.50 -9.91
N THR A 111 1.08 1.54 -9.39
CA THR A 111 1.66 0.29 -8.88
C THR A 111 2.45 -0.41 -9.99
N SER A 112 1.91 -0.43 -11.22
CA SER A 112 2.59 -0.99 -12.39
C SER A 112 3.90 -0.29 -12.71
N ASP A 113 3.94 1.04 -12.79
CA ASP A 113 5.18 1.80 -13.07
C ASP A 113 6.26 1.52 -12.01
N THR A 114 5.85 1.47 -10.72
CA THR A 114 6.79 1.21 -9.62
C THR A 114 7.24 -0.24 -9.61
N ALA A 115 6.35 -1.21 -9.92
CA ALA A 115 6.69 -2.62 -10.02
C ALA A 115 7.71 -2.87 -11.15
N GLU A 116 7.53 -2.24 -12.32
CA GLU A 116 8.50 -2.29 -13.43
C GLU A 116 9.83 -1.65 -13.03
N GLN A 117 9.81 -0.48 -12.36
CA GLN A 117 11.01 0.18 -11.84
C GLN A 117 11.80 -0.71 -10.87
N CYS A 118 11.10 -1.48 -10.03
CA CYS A 118 11.69 -2.38 -9.04
C CYS A 118 12.01 -3.78 -9.59
N ASN A 119 11.79 -4.04 -10.87
CA ASN A 119 11.88 -5.38 -11.45
C ASN A 119 11.09 -6.43 -10.63
N ALA A 120 9.88 -6.12 -10.19
CA ALA A 120 9.07 -7.00 -9.39
C ALA A 120 8.60 -8.24 -10.17
N ILE A 121 8.37 -9.35 -9.49
CA ILE A 121 7.65 -10.52 -10.02
C ILE A 121 6.16 -10.38 -9.71
N LEU A 122 5.83 -10.03 -8.46
CA LEU A 122 4.49 -9.73 -7.96
C LEU A 122 4.53 -8.43 -7.19
N ALA A 123 3.55 -7.56 -7.35
CA ALA A 123 3.42 -6.34 -6.55
C ALA A 123 1.95 -6.04 -6.23
N VAL A 124 1.75 -5.41 -5.07
CA VAL A 124 0.50 -4.73 -4.71
C VAL A 124 0.83 -3.32 -4.22
N ASN A 125 -0.14 -2.41 -4.28
CA ASN A 125 0.03 -1.09 -3.67
C ASN A 125 0.32 -1.19 -2.17
N GLY A 126 1.09 -0.24 -1.66
CA GLY A 126 1.42 -0.14 -0.24
C GLY A 126 0.38 0.59 0.59
N ASP A 127 0.86 1.36 1.54
CA ASP A 127 0.05 2.18 2.43
C ASP A 127 -0.22 3.60 1.86
N TYR A 128 -0.64 4.51 2.72
CA TYR A 128 -1.03 5.86 2.36
C TYR A 128 -0.04 6.92 2.85
N TYR A 129 1.22 6.56 3.10
CA TYR A 129 2.19 7.41 3.80
C TYR A 129 2.43 8.77 3.12
N GLY A 130 2.42 8.81 1.80
CA GLY A 130 2.72 10.02 1.01
C GLY A 130 1.62 11.09 1.02
N TYR A 131 0.48 10.81 1.66
CA TYR A 131 -0.64 11.74 1.81
C TYR A 131 -0.84 12.22 3.26
N ARG A 132 -0.01 11.75 4.18
CA ARG A 132 -0.02 12.14 5.61
C ARG A 132 1.40 12.44 6.09
N ASP A 133 1.48 13.14 7.22
CA ASP A 133 2.71 13.51 7.90
C ASP A 133 2.93 12.74 9.22
N TYR A 134 2.14 11.70 9.46
CA TYR A 134 2.19 10.83 10.64
C TYR A 134 2.06 9.34 10.25
N GLY A 135 2.23 8.45 11.23
CA GLY A 135 2.37 7.01 11.07
C GLY A 135 3.83 6.61 10.79
N TYR A 136 4.28 5.52 11.36
CA TYR A 136 5.65 5.06 11.17
C TYR A 136 5.87 4.58 9.74
N VAL A 137 7.04 4.87 9.17
CA VAL A 137 7.41 4.41 7.83
C VAL A 137 8.83 3.89 7.84
N MET A 138 8.97 2.59 7.60
CA MET A 138 10.25 1.94 7.34
C MET A 138 10.13 1.15 6.04
N ARG A 139 11.14 1.24 5.16
CA ARG A 139 11.20 0.49 3.91
C ARG A 139 12.60 -0.06 3.72
N ASN A 140 12.68 -1.38 3.56
CA ASN A 140 13.92 -2.12 3.31
C ASN A 140 15.02 -1.81 4.35
N GLY A 141 14.65 -1.76 5.64
CA GLY A 141 15.56 -1.48 6.75
C GLY A 141 15.91 -0.02 6.96
N TYR A 142 15.35 0.91 6.18
CA TYR A 142 15.56 2.35 6.39
C TYR A 142 14.33 3.01 7.02
N LEU A 143 14.51 3.65 8.18
CA LEU A 143 13.47 4.33 8.93
C LEU A 143 13.32 5.78 8.42
N TYR A 144 12.21 6.06 7.72
CA TYR A 144 11.94 7.37 7.11
C TYR A 144 11.13 8.30 8.00
N ARG A 145 10.19 7.75 8.79
CA ARG A 145 9.29 8.55 9.63
C ARG A 145 8.97 7.85 10.93
N THR A 146 9.10 8.59 12.05
CA THR A 146 8.86 8.13 13.43
C THR A 146 7.72 8.89 14.11
N VAL A 147 7.00 9.72 13.35
CA VAL A 147 5.90 10.52 13.87
C VAL A 147 4.69 9.62 14.10
N ARG A 148 4.31 9.49 15.35
CA ARG A 148 3.14 8.70 15.76
C ARG A 148 1.84 9.28 15.24
N GLY A 149 0.90 8.42 14.85
CA GLY A 149 -0.46 8.79 14.50
C GLY A 149 -1.26 9.35 15.68
N TYR A 150 -2.31 10.08 15.33
CA TYR A 150 -3.15 10.81 16.33
C TYR A 150 -4.39 10.01 16.76
N GLU A 151 -4.69 8.89 16.12
CA GLU A 151 -5.86 8.08 16.42
C GLU A 151 -5.65 7.23 17.68
N LYS A 152 -6.76 6.77 18.28
CA LYS A 152 -6.69 5.93 19.49
C LYS A 152 -6.09 4.55 19.22
N ILE A 153 -6.26 4.06 17.99
CA ILE A 153 -5.76 2.76 17.54
C ILE A 153 -5.01 3.04 16.25
N ASN A 154 -3.68 3.12 16.35
CA ASN A 154 -2.77 3.16 15.23
C ASN A 154 -2.03 1.84 15.23
N GLU A 155 -2.48 0.93 14.41
CA GLU A 155 -1.87 -0.37 14.21
C GLU A 155 -1.03 -0.32 12.94
N ASP A 156 0.22 -0.79 13.05
CA ASP A 156 1.16 -0.93 11.96
C ASP A 156 1.42 -2.40 11.67
N LEU A 157 1.64 -2.73 10.41
CA LEU A 157 2.27 -3.99 10.04
C LEU A 157 3.78 -3.82 10.12
N VAL A 158 4.41 -4.62 10.95
CA VAL A 158 5.86 -4.77 11.04
C VAL A 158 6.27 -6.07 10.38
N ILE A 159 7.26 -6.02 9.51
CA ILE A 159 7.90 -7.19 8.89
C ILE A 159 9.34 -7.23 9.36
N TYR A 160 9.76 -8.36 9.93
CA TYR A 160 11.10 -8.58 10.45
C TYR A 160 12.03 -9.22 9.41
N ASP A 161 13.32 -9.16 9.66
CA ASP A 161 14.37 -9.71 8.79
C ASP A 161 14.36 -11.24 8.67
N ASP A 162 13.73 -11.93 9.63
CA ASP A 162 13.46 -13.37 9.59
C ASP A 162 12.16 -13.74 8.85
N GLY A 163 11.41 -12.74 8.37
CA GLY A 163 10.16 -12.91 7.64
C GLY A 163 8.91 -12.98 8.50
N ASP A 164 9.01 -12.81 9.81
CA ASP A 164 7.86 -12.77 10.72
C ASP A 164 7.07 -11.46 10.59
N PHE A 165 5.76 -11.52 10.86
CA PHE A 165 4.85 -10.37 10.83
C PHE A 165 4.30 -10.10 12.24
N GLU A 166 4.30 -8.84 12.65
CA GLU A 166 3.68 -8.37 13.89
C GLU A 166 2.70 -7.22 13.58
N ILE A 167 1.55 -7.21 14.25
CA ILE A 167 0.68 -6.04 14.32
C ILE A 167 1.09 -5.24 15.56
N ALA A 168 1.79 -4.14 15.35
CA ALA A 168 2.27 -3.25 16.41
C ALA A 168 1.31 -2.09 16.62
N ASN A 169 1.19 -1.62 17.88
CA ASN A 169 0.41 -0.43 18.19
C ASN A 169 1.36 0.72 18.55
N GLU A 170 1.33 1.79 17.79
CA GLU A 170 2.20 2.97 17.98
C GLU A 170 2.04 3.62 19.36
N SER A 171 0.96 3.32 20.11
CA SER A 171 0.81 3.80 21.47
C SER A 171 1.60 3.01 22.50
N ALA A 172 2.04 1.80 22.14
CA ALA A 172 2.72 0.88 23.03
C ALA A 172 4.23 0.75 22.73
N VAL A 173 4.65 1.05 21.48
CA VAL A 173 6.04 0.85 21.05
C VAL A 173 6.45 1.97 20.09
N THR A 174 7.70 2.44 20.14
CA THR A 174 8.26 3.43 19.23
C THR A 174 8.83 2.76 17.97
N ALA A 175 8.98 3.55 16.89
CA ALA A 175 9.57 3.06 15.66
C ALA A 175 11.03 2.59 15.85
N GLU A 176 11.79 3.29 16.71
CA GLU A 176 13.17 2.94 17.05
C GLU A 176 13.26 1.63 17.85
N GLU A 177 12.28 1.37 18.74
CA GLU A 177 12.21 0.08 19.45
C GLU A 177 11.87 -1.08 18.51
N ILE A 178 11.02 -0.83 17.50
CA ILE A 178 10.68 -1.80 16.46
C ILE A 178 11.92 -2.07 15.57
N GLU A 179 12.61 -1.01 15.13
CA GLU A 179 13.86 -1.13 14.37
C GLU A 179 14.91 -1.94 15.12
N ALA A 180 15.10 -1.67 16.41
CA ALA A 180 16.07 -2.37 17.25
C ALA A 180 15.77 -3.88 17.43
N LYS A 181 14.54 -4.33 17.13
CA LYS A 181 14.15 -5.75 17.10
C LYS A 181 14.43 -6.45 15.77
N GLY A 182 14.95 -5.74 14.76
CA GLY A 182 15.25 -6.30 13.45
C GLY A 182 14.14 -6.10 12.40
N ALA A 183 13.26 -5.12 12.60
CA ALA A 183 12.27 -4.79 11.58
C ALA A 183 12.94 -4.26 10.30
N VAL A 184 12.40 -4.65 9.16
CA VAL A 184 12.83 -4.19 7.83
C VAL A 184 11.75 -3.41 7.10
N GLN A 185 10.47 -3.61 7.45
CA GLN A 185 9.35 -2.84 6.91
C GLN A 185 8.40 -2.43 8.04
N ILE A 186 7.84 -1.23 7.95
CA ILE A 186 6.69 -0.78 8.76
C ILE A 186 5.69 -0.09 7.84
N PHE A 187 4.50 -0.67 7.72
CA PHE A 187 3.38 -0.10 6.97
C PHE A 187 2.31 0.42 7.93
N SER A 188 1.97 1.70 7.80
CA SER A 188 1.00 2.36 8.67
C SER A 188 -0.26 2.73 7.88
N PHE A 189 -1.26 1.88 7.89
CA PHE A 189 -2.59 2.10 7.27
C PHE A 189 -3.70 1.53 8.14
N GLY A 190 -3.73 0.20 8.26
CA GLY A 190 -4.61 -0.55 9.15
C GLY A 190 -6.07 -0.67 8.72
N PRO A 191 -6.82 -1.35 9.54
CA PRO A 191 -6.40 -2.05 10.74
C PRO A 191 -5.72 -3.40 10.45
N GLY A 192 -5.19 -4.04 11.50
CA GLY A 192 -4.93 -5.48 11.50
C GLY A 192 -6.23 -6.23 11.26
N LEU A 193 -6.21 -7.25 10.40
CA LEU A 193 -7.38 -8.03 10.00
C LEU A 193 -7.45 -9.37 10.72
N VAL A 194 -6.29 -9.99 10.90
CA VAL A 194 -6.10 -11.26 11.62
C VAL A 194 -4.88 -11.11 12.51
N ASN A 195 -4.95 -11.54 13.75
CA ASN A 195 -3.83 -11.59 14.66
C ASN A 195 -3.85 -12.89 15.46
N ASN A 196 -2.73 -13.63 15.47
CA ASN A 196 -2.63 -14.96 16.05
C ASN A 196 -3.72 -15.94 15.56
N GLY A 197 -4.06 -15.89 14.27
CA GLY A 197 -5.09 -16.74 13.68
C GLY A 197 -6.53 -16.38 14.08
N VAL A 198 -6.72 -15.21 14.71
CA VAL A 198 -8.04 -14.73 15.14
C VAL A 198 -8.39 -13.46 14.36
N LYS A 199 -9.58 -13.40 13.82
CA LYS A 199 -10.11 -12.22 13.15
C LYS A 199 -10.28 -11.08 14.16
N THR A 200 -9.73 -9.89 13.82
CA THR A 200 -9.71 -8.70 14.68
C THR A 200 -10.76 -7.66 14.29
N VAL A 201 -11.36 -7.78 13.12
CA VAL A 201 -12.35 -6.85 12.57
C VAL A 201 -13.69 -7.56 12.42
N ASP A 202 -14.71 -7.08 13.10
CA ASP A 202 -16.10 -7.55 13.00
C ASP A 202 -16.97 -6.60 12.15
N GLU A 203 -18.27 -6.87 12.08
CA GLU A 203 -19.22 -6.06 11.31
C GLU A 203 -19.50 -4.71 11.96
N ASP A 204 -19.25 -4.57 13.26
CA ASP A 204 -19.46 -3.36 14.05
C ASP A 204 -18.18 -2.51 14.19
N TYR A 205 -17.08 -2.94 13.53
CA TYR A 205 -15.80 -2.21 13.57
C TYR A 205 -15.95 -0.83 12.91
N GLU A 206 -15.98 0.20 13.74
CA GLU A 206 -16.26 1.57 13.34
C GLU A 206 -15.06 2.27 12.69
N VAL A 207 -14.89 2.13 11.40
CA VAL A 207 -14.25 3.16 10.59
C VAL A 207 -15.23 3.52 9.48
N THR A 208 -15.74 4.72 9.48
CA THR A 208 -16.91 5.17 8.71
C THR A 208 -16.85 4.86 7.19
N GLN A 209 -15.67 4.68 6.60
CA GLN A 209 -15.47 4.28 5.20
C GLN A 209 -15.14 2.80 5.04
N SER A 210 -14.75 2.10 6.10
CA SER A 210 -14.31 0.71 6.03
C SER A 210 -15.46 -0.29 6.00
N MET A 211 -16.64 0.11 6.49
CA MET A 211 -17.86 -0.72 6.46
C MET A 211 -18.49 -0.79 5.07
N LEU A 212 -18.18 0.16 4.20
CA LEU A 212 -18.70 0.17 2.83
C LEU A 212 -17.92 -0.82 1.95
N SER A 213 -18.62 -1.48 1.04
CA SER A 213 -18.02 -2.30 0.00
C SER A 213 -17.12 -1.45 -0.89
N ASN A 214 -15.84 -1.80 -0.93
CA ASN A 214 -14.82 -1.12 -1.73
C ASN A 214 -13.83 -2.14 -2.33
N PRO A 215 -13.09 -1.78 -3.40
CA PRO A 215 -11.86 -2.47 -3.71
C PRO A 215 -10.93 -2.48 -2.49
N ARG A 216 -10.29 -3.61 -2.22
CA ARG A 216 -9.44 -3.80 -1.03
C ARG A 216 -8.09 -4.37 -1.43
N CYS A 217 -7.08 -4.07 -0.61
CA CYS A 217 -5.76 -4.64 -0.68
C CYS A 217 -5.34 -5.08 0.72
N ALA A 218 -4.78 -6.28 0.84
CA ALA A 218 -4.26 -6.82 2.09
C ALA A 218 -3.04 -7.69 1.85
N ILE A 219 -2.19 -7.77 2.85
CA ILE A 219 -1.09 -8.73 2.93
C ILE A 219 -1.21 -9.51 4.23
N GLY A 220 -0.83 -10.79 4.22
CA GLY A 220 -0.80 -11.62 5.42
C GLY A 220 0.29 -12.67 5.36
N MET A 221 0.53 -13.28 6.51
CA MET A 221 1.48 -14.34 6.73
C MET A 221 0.75 -15.56 7.27
N ILE A 222 1.00 -16.72 6.68
CA ILE A 222 0.59 -18.03 7.21
C ILE A 222 1.59 -18.48 8.27
N GLU A 223 2.85 -18.48 7.91
CA GLU A 223 4.04 -18.69 8.72
C GLU A 223 5.20 -17.90 8.11
N PRO A 224 6.32 -17.66 8.78
CA PRO A 224 7.47 -16.98 8.19
C PRO A 224 7.86 -17.57 6.83
N LEU A 225 8.12 -16.71 5.85
CA LEU A 225 8.41 -17.04 4.44
C LEU A 225 7.22 -17.58 3.63
N HIS A 226 6.02 -17.67 4.21
CA HIS A 226 4.80 -18.05 3.50
C HIS A 226 3.74 -16.95 3.63
N TYR A 227 3.50 -16.22 2.56
CA TYR A 227 2.68 -15.02 2.55
C TYR A 227 1.48 -15.13 1.62
N VAL A 228 0.48 -14.30 1.89
CA VAL A 228 -0.73 -14.17 1.07
C VAL A 228 -0.96 -12.71 0.74
N PHE A 229 -1.05 -12.39 -0.55
CA PHE A 229 -1.46 -11.07 -1.03
C PHE A 229 -2.88 -11.16 -1.56
N VAL A 230 -3.74 -10.26 -1.15
CA VAL A 230 -5.14 -10.24 -1.58
C VAL A 230 -5.49 -8.88 -2.13
N VAL A 231 -6.06 -8.86 -3.33
CA VAL A 231 -6.69 -7.67 -3.91
C VAL A 231 -8.11 -8.04 -4.35
N SER A 232 -9.08 -7.20 -4.04
CA SER A 232 -10.44 -7.34 -4.56
C SER A 232 -10.78 -6.22 -5.53
N ASP A 233 -11.53 -6.55 -6.56
CA ASP A 233 -12.24 -5.55 -7.36
C ASP A 233 -13.34 -4.88 -6.54
N GLY A 234 -13.93 -3.82 -7.09
CA GLY A 234 -15.09 -3.19 -6.48
C GLY A 234 -15.61 -1.99 -7.29
N ARG A 235 -16.73 -1.43 -6.86
CA ARG A 235 -17.35 -0.24 -7.46
C ARG A 235 -17.78 -0.45 -8.91
N THR A 236 -18.04 -1.68 -9.31
CA THR A 236 -18.58 -2.06 -10.63
C THR A 236 -19.86 -2.87 -10.47
N ASP A 237 -20.58 -3.08 -11.57
CA ASP A 237 -21.77 -3.95 -11.55
C ASP A 237 -21.40 -5.42 -11.35
N GLU A 238 -20.23 -5.82 -11.81
CA GLU A 238 -19.73 -7.19 -11.68
C GLU A 238 -19.08 -7.47 -10.33
N SER A 239 -18.48 -6.45 -9.69
CA SER A 239 -17.81 -6.56 -8.39
C SER A 239 -18.17 -5.38 -7.52
N LYS A 240 -18.89 -5.62 -6.44
CA LYS A 240 -19.33 -4.55 -5.51
C LYS A 240 -18.19 -4.09 -4.59
N GLY A 241 -17.24 -4.98 -4.31
CA GLY A 241 -16.16 -4.80 -3.34
C GLY A 241 -16.43 -5.51 -2.02
N LEU A 242 -15.49 -5.40 -1.09
CA LEU A 242 -15.54 -6.03 0.23
C LEU A 242 -15.59 -5.00 1.35
N GLY A 243 -16.32 -5.31 2.44
CA GLY A 243 -16.13 -4.70 3.74
C GLY A 243 -14.83 -5.22 4.40
N LEU A 244 -14.34 -4.56 5.46
CA LEU A 244 -13.14 -5.04 6.17
C LEU A 244 -13.36 -6.40 6.84
N SER A 245 -14.54 -6.63 7.41
CA SER A 245 -14.88 -7.93 8.01
C SER A 245 -14.85 -9.07 6.97
N ASP A 246 -15.30 -8.80 5.72
CA ASP A 246 -15.21 -9.76 4.61
C ASP A 246 -13.77 -10.00 4.17
N LEU A 247 -12.96 -8.93 4.07
CA LEU A 247 -11.54 -9.04 3.74
C LEU A 247 -10.80 -9.85 4.81
N ALA A 248 -11.05 -9.59 6.09
CA ALA A 248 -10.49 -10.36 7.20
C ALA A 248 -10.87 -11.84 7.13
N GLN A 249 -12.11 -12.16 6.74
CA GLN A 249 -12.54 -13.54 6.55
C GLN A 249 -11.80 -14.21 5.39
N VAL A 250 -11.62 -13.49 4.27
CA VAL A 250 -10.82 -14.01 3.12
C VAL A 250 -9.39 -14.33 3.53
N MET A 251 -8.75 -13.45 4.34
CA MET A 251 -7.40 -13.69 4.84
C MET A 251 -7.33 -14.88 5.80
N LEU A 252 -8.32 -15.02 6.68
CA LEU A 252 -8.42 -16.15 7.60
C LEU A 252 -8.65 -17.48 6.85
N ASP A 253 -9.54 -17.48 5.85
CA ASP A 253 -9.82 -18.63 4.99
C ASP A 253 -8.61 -19.04 4.13
N ALA A 254 -7.71 -18.09 3.84
CA ALA A 254 -6.43 -18.35 3.20
C ALA A 254 -5.37 -18.92 4.16
N GLY A 255 -5.67 -19.03 5.45
CA GLY A 255 -4.80 -19.61 6.47
C GLY A 255 -3.88 -18.63 7.17
N CYS A 256 -4.07 -17.32 6.99
CA CYS A 256 -3.21 -16.32 7.61
C CYS A 256 -3.29 -16.34 9.16
N THR A 257 -2.14 -16.34 9.81
CA THR A 257 -1.99 -16.15 11.25
C THR A 257 -1.91 -14.67 11.62
N VAL A 258 -1.32 -13.86 10.72
CA VAL A 258 -1.30 -12.40 10.79
C VAL A 258 -1.75 -11.84 9.43
N ALA A 259 -2.61 -10.83 9.41
CA ALA A 259 -3.02 -10.15 8.18
C ALA A 259 -3.34 -8.68 8.44
N TYR A 260 -3.03 -7.85 7.45
CA TYR A 260 -3.11 -6.39 7.56
C TYR A 260 -3.73 -5.76 6.33
N ASN A 261 -4.58 -4.75 6.53
CA ASN A 261 -5.22 -3.99 5.49
C ASN A 261 -4.30 -2.88 4.98
N LEU A 262 -4.07 -2.85 3.68
CA LEU A 262 -3.36 -1.78 2.97
C LEU A 262 -4.35 -0.80 2.30
N ASP A 263 -3.84 0.24 1.62
CA ASP A 263 -4.72 1.20 0.95
C ASP A 263 -5.58 0.51 -0.11
N GLY A 264 -6.82 0.90 -0.13
CA GLY A 264 -7.85 0.31 -0.98
C GLY A 264 -8.47 1.30 -1.96
N GLY A 265 -9.71 1.02 -2.36
CA GLY A 265 -10.42 1.84 -3.32
C GLY A 265 -9.71 1.89 -4.67
N GLY A 266 -9.47 3.09 -5.21
CA GLY A 266 -8.80 3.24 -6.50
C GLY A 266 -7.32 2.84 -6.50
N SER A 267 -6.71 2.65 -5.33
CA SER A 267 -5.32 2.20 -5.19
C SER A 267 -5.17 0.69 -5.32
N ALA A 268 -6.24 -0.08 -5.00
CA ALA A 268 -6.21 -1.54 -4.97
C ALA A 268 -5.78 -2.13 -6.33
N THR A 269 -4.53 -2.50 -6.44
CA THR A 269 -3.91 -3.01 -7.67
C THR A 269 -3.00 -4.19 -7.34
N MET A 270 -3.15 -5.29 -8.10
CA MET A 270 -2.20 -6.41 -8.13
C MET A 270 -1.55 -6.46 -9.51
N TRP A 271 -0.24 -6.39 -9.53
CA TRP A 271 0.58 -6.51 -10.74
C TRP A 271 1.38 -7.81 -10.68
N PHE A 272 1.47 -8.53 -11.80
CA PHE A 272 2.22 -9.77 -11.90
C PHE A 272 2.85 -9.89 -13.28
N MET A 273 4.17 -10.06 -13.33
CA MET A 273 4.94 -10.33 -14.55
C MET A 273 4.53 -9.45 -15.75
N GLY A 274 4.53 -8.12 -15.56
CA GLY A 274 4.23 -7.15 -16.63
C GLY A 274 2.75 -6.84 -16.82
N LYS A 275 1.84 -7.37 -15.99
CA LYS A 275 0.39 -7.20 -16.18
C LYS A 275 -0.30 -6.83 -14.87
N VAL A 276 -1.27 -5.91 -14.92
CA VAL A 276 -2.25 -5.71 -13.86
C VAL A 276 -3.27 -6.85 -13.91
N ILE A 277 -3.46 -7.55 -12.80
CA ILE A 277 -4.25 -8.79 -12.73
C ILE A 277 -5.72 -8.52 -12.39
N ASN A 278 -5.98 -7.55 -11.54
CA ASN A 278 -7.33 -7.15 -11.14
C ASN A 278 -7.87 -6.02 -12.02
N TYR A 279 -9.05 -5.48 -11.69
CA TYR A 279 -9.68 -4.36 -12.36
C TYR A 279 -9.68 -3.10 -11.46
N PRO A 280 -8.57 -2.32 -11.42
CA PRO A 280 -8.52 -1.09 -10.62
C PRO A 280 -9.58 -0.09 -11.07
N THR A 281 -10.36 0.44 -10.11
CA THR A 281 -11.48 1.32 -10.42
C THR A 281 -11.35 2.67 -9.72
N THR A 282 -11.16 3.73 -10.49
CA THR A 282 -11.17 5.11 -10.01
C THR A 282 -12.22 5.91 -10.75
N GLY A 283 -13.13 6.56 -10.01
CA GLY A 283 -14.20 7.33 -10.61
C GLY A 283 -15.26 6.51 -11.38
N GLY A 284 -15.32 5.19 -11.17
CA GLY A 284 -16.23 4.28 -11.86
C GLY A 284 -15.69 3.72 -13.19
N GLU A 285 -14.48 4.07 -13.56
CA GLU A 285 -13.80 3.59 -14.78
C GLU A 285 -12.53 2.82 -14.44
N TYR A 286 -12.06 1.96 -15.36
CA TYR A 286 -10.76 1.31 -15.24
C TYR A 286 -9.68 2.39 -15.21
N HIS A 287 -9.07 2.55 -14.05
CA HIS A 287 -7.97 3.49 -13.88
C HIS A 287 -7.17 3.14 -12.62
N GLU A 288 -5.89 2.86 -12.82
CA GLU A 288 -4.94 2.64 -11.75
C GLU A 288 -4.59 3.98 -11.09
N ARG A 289 -4.87 4.11 -9.79
CA ARG A 289 -4.51 5.31 -9.02
C ARG A 289 -3.01 5.32 -8.75
N ARG A 290 -2.42 6.51 -8.85
CA ARG A 290 -1.03 6.69 -8.42
C ARG A 290 -0.92 6.62 -6.89
N VAL A 291 0.04 5.84 -6.42
CA VAL A 291 0.36 5.57 -5.01
C VAL A 291 1.80 5.96 -4.70
N SER A 292 2.17 6.01 -3.43
CA SER A 292 3.52 6.43 -3.03
C SER A 292 4.49 5.26 -2.91
N ASP A 293 3.99 4.04 -2.73
CA ASP A 293 4.79 2.84 -2.59
C ASP A 293 4.04 1.57 -2.98
N ILE A 294 4.79 0.49 -3.08
CA ILE A 294 4.32 -0.87 -3.30
C ILE A 294 4.95 -1.83 -2.30
N VAL A 295 4.28 -2.96 -2.07
CA VAL A 295 4.88 -4.19 -1.51
C VAL A 295 5.09 -5.14 -2.67
N TYR A 296 6.28 -5.71 -2.79
CA TYR A 296 6.58 -6.57 -3.92
C TYR A 296 7.47 -7.75 -3.58
N ILE A 297 7.43 -8.76 -4.44
CA ILE A 297 8.32 -9.90 -4.47
C ILE A 297 9.26 -9.74 -5.67
N GLY A 298 10.55 -9.85 -5.43
CA GLY A 298 11.59 -9.74 -6.45
C GLY A 298 12.98 -9.99 -5.89
N GLU A 299 13.95 -10.15 -6.77
CA GLU A 299 15.38 -10.36 -6.44
C GLU A 299 16.08 -9.06 -6.03
#